data_a6ef5cd6e48e830e48a777bd1e758977
#
_entry.id   a6ef5cd6e48e830e48a777bd1e758977
#
_cell.length_a   1.000
_cell.length_b   1.000
_cell.length_c   1.000
_cell.angle_alpha   90.00
_cell.angle_beta   90.00
_cell.angle_gamma   90.00
#
_symmetry.space_group_name_H-M   'P 1'
#
loop_
_entity.id
_entity.type
_entity.pdbx_description
1 polymer ?
#
loop_
_entity_poly.entity_id
_entity_poly.type
_entity_poly.pdbx_seq_one_letter_code
_entity_poly.pdbx_strand_id
1 'polypeptide(L)'
;VPIPVLRRMPSYLSFVKTLQKQGEKYVSSTRIAEYMEIDSTQVTKDLSHTGISGKTRVGYEVDSFVRILEDFLGFSRVDGAFLVGAGSLGSALLQDKGLSAFGLQIEAAFDTDKTKIGTKVNDIEIFHIDQFRAMAAERKVVIGIITVPAEHAQNVADLMVAWGDRK
;
A
#
# COMPACT_ATOMS: atom_id res chain seq x y z
N VAL A 1 -3.37 -17.47 -1.04
CA VAL A 1 -4.12 -16.99 0.14
C VAL A 1 -5.49 -16.53 -0.30
N PRO A 2 -6.60 -16.89 0.39
CA PRO A 2 -7.94 -16.44 0.04
C PRO A 2 -8.10 -14.92 0.17
N ILE A 3 -8.86 -14.31 -0.74
CA ILE A 3 -9.10 -12.85 -0.74
C ILE A 3 -9.66 -12.33 0.60
N PRO A 4 -10.64 -13.01 1.26
CA PRO A 4 -11.13 -12.55 2.55
C PRO A 4 -10.06 -12.51 3.64
N VAL A 5 -9.09 -13.41 3.59
CA VAL A 5 -7.93 -13.43 4.51
C VAL A 5 -7.05 -12.20 4.25
N LEU A 6 -6.66 -11.95 2.99
CA LEU A 6 -5.85 -10.79 2.61
C LEU A 6 -6.48 -9.47 3.04
N ARG A 7 -7.82 -9.34 2.95
CA ARG A 7 -8.55 -8.13 3.37
C ARG A 7 -8.48 -7.85 4.86
N ARG A 8 -8.31 -8.88 5.71
CA ARG A 8 -8.19 -8.69 7.17
C ARG A 8 -6.78 -8.39 7.64
N MET A 9 -5.77 -8.77 6.88
CA MET A 9 -4.35 -8.62 7.28
C MET A 9 -3.94 -7.17 7.61
N PRO A 10 -4.33 -6.14 6.84
CA PRO A 10 -4.00 -4.76 7.20
C PRO A 10 -4.59 -4.32 8.55
N SER A 11 -5.80 -4.79 8.89
CA SER A 11 -6.43 -4.48 10.17
C SER A 11 -5.74 -5.18 11.34
N TYR A 12 -5.30 -6.44 11.17
CA TYR A 12 -4.45 -7.13 12.14
C TYR A 12 -3.16 -6.35 12.38
N LEU A 13 -2.48 -5.95 11.31
CA LEU A 13 -1.24 -5.18 11.40
C LEU A 13 -1.44 -3.85 12.14
N SER A 14 -2.47 -3.10 11.79
CA SER A 14 -2.81 -1.82 12.43
C SER A 14 -3.04 -1.98 13.93
N PHE A 15 -3.81 -2.97 14.34
CA PHE A 15 -4.06 -3.25 15.75
C PHE A 15 -2.77 -3.62 16.49
N VAL A 16 -1.99 -4.56 15.96
CA VAL A 16 -0.76 -5.02 16.64
C VAL A 16 0.30 -3.92 16.68
N LYS A 17 0.39 -3.04 15.67
CA LYS A 17 1.22 -1.83 15.73
C LYS A 17 0.81 -0.87 16.85
N THR A 18 -0.48 -0.79 17.16
CA THR A 18 -0.94 -0.01 18.31
C THR A 18 -0.44 -0.60 19.62
N LEU A 19 -0.50 -1.93 19.77
CA LEU A 19 0.05 -2.63 20.92
C LEU A 19 1.57 -2.48 21.03
N GLN A 20 2.27 -2.54 19.90
CA GLN A 20 3.72 -2.29 19.83
C GLN A 20 4.09 -0.91 20.38
N LYS A 21 3.38 0.13 19.97
CA LYS A 21 3.57 1.51 20.48
C LYS A 21 3.29 1.62 21.97
N GLN A 22 2.42 0.78 22.53
CA GLN A 22 2.11 0.70 23.96
C GLN A 22 3.14 -0.12 24.76
N GLY A 23 4.14 -0.72 24.09
CA GLY A 23 5.17 -1.53 24.71
C GLY A 23 4.74 -2.95 25.06
N GLU A 24 3.62 -3.42 24.51
CA GLU A 24 3.15 -4.80 24.71
C GLU A 24 4.09 -5.80 24.01
N LYS A 25 4.47 -6.85 24.73
CA LYS A 25 5.40 -7.88 24.19
C LYS A 25 4.69 -9.02 23.49
N TYR A 26 3.48 -9.35 23.93
CA TYR A 26 2.71 -10.47 23.41
C TYR A 26 1.25 -10.11 23.21
N VAL A 27 0.61 -10.74 22.23
CA VAL A 27 -0.83 -10.62 21.98
C VAL A 27 -1.44 -12.00 21.71
N SER A 28 -2.59 -12.30 22.31
CA SER A 28 -3.30 -13.55 22.05
C SER A 28 -4.21 -13.46 20.83
N SER A 29 -4.51 -14.61 20.20
CA SER A 29 -5.55 -14.68 19.16
C SER A 29 -6.91 -14.19 19.64
N THR A 30 -7.23 -14.44 20.90
CA THR A 30 -8.48 -13.96 21.54
C THR A 30 -8.54 -12.44 21.55
N ARG A 31 -7.47 -11.77 21.98
CA ARG A 31 -7.42 -10.29 22.02
C ARG A 31 -7.51 -9.67 20.62
N ILE A 32 -6.89 -10.30 19.60
CA ILE A 32 -7.03 -9.87 18.21
C ILE A 32 -8.48 -10.08 17.75
N ALA A 33 -9.07 -11.23 18.06
CA ALA A 33 -10.43 -11.59 17.68
C ALA A 33 -11.48 -10.63 18.28
N GLU A 34 -11.33 -10.27 19.55
CA GLU A 34 -12.18 -9.27 20.23
C GLU A 34 -12.11 -7.91 19.53
N TYR A 35 -10.91 -7.43 19.18
CA TYR A 35 -10.76 -6.17 18.47
C TYR A 35 -11.39 -6.20 17.08
N MET A 36 -11.27 -7.33 16.38
CA MET A 36 -11.77 -7.54 15.02
C MET A 36 -13.23 -7.97 14.96
N GLU A 37 -13.86 -8.23 16.10
CA GLU A 37 -15.23 -8.77 16.20
C GLU A 37 -15.44 -10.08 15.42
N ILE A 38 -14.45 -10.98 15.48
CA ILE A 38 -14.48 -12.30 14.83
C ILE A 38 -14.12 -13.42 15.81
N ASP A 39 -14.21 -14.66 15.35
CA ASP A 39 -13.81 -15.82 16.14
C ASP A 39 -12.27 -15.96 16.21
N SER A 40 -11.73 -16.38 17.37
CA SER A 40 -10.29 -16.55 17.57
C SER A 40 -9.69 -17.68 16.74
N THR A 41 -10.47 -18.69 16.36
CA THR A 41 -10.05 -19.73 15.42
C THR A 41 -9.89 -19.18 14.00
N GLN A 42 -10.68 -18.16 13.64
CA GLN A 42 -10.51 -17.46 12.36
C GLN A 42 -9.18 -16.71 12.32
N VAL A 43 -8.82 -16.00 13.41
CA VAL A 43 -7.51 -15.33 13.53
C VAL A 43 -6.38 -16.33 13.34
N THR A 44 -6.43 -17.46 14.05
CA THR A 44 -5.40 -18.50 13.96
C THR A 44 -5.28 -19.08 12.54
N LYS A 45 -6.41 -19.35 11.87
CA LYS A 45 -6.44 -19.83 10.48
C LYS A 45 -5.86 -18.79 9.51
N ASP A 46 -6.23 -17.52 9.66
CA ASP A 46 -5.72 -16.45 8.83
C ASP A 46 -4.20 -16.32 8.96
N LEU A 47 -3.70 -16.28 10.19
CA LEU A 47 -2.27 -16.13 10.46
C LEU A 47 -1.44 -17.33 10.00
N SER A 48 -2.03 -18.53 9.90
CA SER A 48 -1.33 -19.70 9.35
C SER A 48 -0.83 -19.53 7.92
N HIS A 49 -1.42 -18.61 7.16
CA HIS A 49 -0.99 -18.27 5.80
C HIS A 49 0.25 -17.36 5.75
N THR A 50 0.64 -16.76 6.86
CA THR A 50 1.70 -15.73 6.91
C THR A 50 3.04 -16.24 7.45
N GLY A 51 3.07 -17.42 8.06
CA GLY A 51 4.22 -17.92 8.80
C GLY A 51 4.33 -17.38 10.23
N ILE A 52 3.38 -16.54 10.68
CA ILE A 52 3.32 -16.11 12.08
C ILE A 52 2.93 -17.30 12.95
N SER A 53 3.75 -17.62 13.94
CA SER A 53 3.51 -18.70 14.90
C SER A 53 3.38 -18.15 16.31
N GLY A 54 2.37 -18.60 17.05
CA GLY A 54 2.18 -18.27 18.44
C GLY A 54 2.84 -19.30 19.38
N LYS A 55 3.24 -18.86 20.56
CA LYS A 55 3.66 -19.74 21.66
C LYS A 55 2.45 -20.14 22.49
N THR A 56 2.34 -21.44 22.79
CA THR A 56 1.25 -21.97 23.62
C THR A 56 1.15 -21.21 24.94
N ARG A 57 -0.05 -20.77 25.32
CA ARG A 57 -0.38 -20.00 26.53
C ARG A 57 0.26 -18.60 26.63
N VAL A 58 1.08 -18.19 25.67
CA VAL A 58 1.72 -16.86 25.63
C VAL A 58 1.10 -15.98 24.55
N GLY A 59 0.85 -16.55 23.36
CA GLY A 59 0.38 -15.83 22.18
C GLY A 59 1.51 -15.52 21.20
N TYR A 60 1.28 -14.50 20.41
CA TYR A 60 2.21 -14.03 19.37
C TYR A 60 3.10 -12.93 19.92
N GLU A 61 4.39 -13.00 19.64
CA GLU A 61 5.31 -11.91 19.95
C GLU A 61 5.03 -10.72 19.02
N VAL A 62 4.81 -9.55 19.61
CA VAL A 62 4.31 -8.36 18.90
C VAL A 62 5.29 -7.88 17.82
N ASP A 63 6.59 -7.78 18.12
CA ASP A 63 7.58 -7.30 17.16
C ASP A 63 7.75 -8.25 15.97
N SER A 64 7.81 -9.56 16.23
CA SER A 64 7.86 -10.57 15.19
C SER A 64 6.60 -10.60 14.34
N PHE A 65 5.42 -10.43 14.96
CA PHE A 65 4.14 -10.35 14.27
C PHE A 65 4.13 -9.19 13.28
N VAL A 66 4.49 -7.99 13.72
CA VAL A 66 4.51 -6.79 12.87
C VAL A 66 5.45 -7.00 11.69
N ARG A 67 6.70 -7.42 11.95
CA ARG A 67 7.71 -7.65 10.91
C ARG A 67 7.26 -8.67 9.86
N ILE A 68 6.79 -9.84 10.30
CA ILE A 68 6.37 -10.91 9.38
C ILE A 68 5.16 -10.47 8.55
N LEU A 69 4.22 -9.74 9.16
CA LEU A 69 3.03 -9.31 8.45
C LEU A 69 3.30 -8.14 7.48
N GLU A 70 4.24 -7.24 7.81
CA GLU A 70 4.74 -6.22 6.88
C GLU A 70 5.42 -6.85 5.67
N ASP A 71 6.29 -7.84 5.89
CA ASP A 71 6.93 -8.60 4.81
C ASP A 71 5.90 -9.32 3.94
N PHE A 72 4.93 -9.97 4.56
CA PHE A 72 3.88 -10.69 3.87
C PHE A 72 3.00 -9.78 3.00
N LEU A 73 2.71 -8.57 3.48
CA LEU A 73 1.94 -7.55 2.75
C LEU A 73 2.77 -6.75 1.74
N GLY A 74 4.10 -6.97 1.70
CA GLY A 74 5.00 -6.24 0.82
C GLY A 74 5.37 -4.85 1.33
N PHE A 75 5.01 -4.47 2.56
CA PHE A 75 5.28 -3.13 3.12
C PHE A 75 6.74 -2.91 3.52
N SER A 76 7.53 -3.97 3.61
CA SER A 76 8.99 -3.90 3.83
C SER A 76 9.77 -3.49 2.57
N ARG A 77 9.13 -3.51 1.39
CA ARG A 77 9.69 -3.02 0.13
C ARG A 77 9.00 -1.71 -0.22
N VAL A 78 9.79 -0.76 -0.69
CA VAL A 78 9.24 0.49 -1.23
C VAL A 78 9.24 0.36 -2.75
N ASP A 79 8.05 0.21 -3.30
CA ASP A 79 7.85 0.16 -4.75
C ASP A 79 7.54 1.56 -5.29
N GLY A 80 8.22 1.92 -6.38
CA GLY A 80 7.98 3.16 -7.10
C GLY A 80 6.60 3.16 -7.76
N ALA A 81 5.90 4.26 -7.66
CA ALA A 81 4.60 4.48 -8.28
C ALA A 81 4.57 5.73 -9.14
N PHE A 82 3.81 5.69 -10.23
CA PHE A 82 3.41 6.88 -10.98
C PHE A 82 1.94 7.19 -10.72
N LEU A 83 1.64 8.48 -10.52
CA LEU A 83 0.28 8.96 -10.32
C LEU A 83 -0.18 9.73 -11.57
N VAL A 84 -1.36 9.42 -12.08
CA VAL A 84 -1.98 10.14 -13.20
C VAL A 84 -3.26 10.82 -12.72
N GLY A 85 -3.27 12.16 -12.85
CA GLY A 85 -4.34 13.03 -12.38
C GLY A 85 -3.99 13.80 -11.12
N ALA A 86 -3.35 14.97 -11.25
CA ALA A 86 -2.99 15.85 -10.13
C ALA A 86 -4.14 16.80 -9.73
N GLY A 87 -5.38 16.31 -9.73
CA GLY A 87 -6.57 17.00 -9.20
C GLY A 87 -6.58 17.01 -7.68
N SER A 88 -7.72 17.28 -7.06
CA SER A 88 -7.86 17.36 -5.60
C SER A 88 -7.40 16.08 -4.90
N LEU A 89 -7.85 14.91 -5.36
CA LEU A 89 -7.45 13.62 -4.79
C LEU A 89 -5.98 13.32 -5.04
N GLY A 90 -5.51 13.50 -6.29
CA GLY A 90 -4.11 13.26 -6.63
C GLY A 90 -3.17 14.14 -5.83
N SER A 91 -3.47 15.44 -5.71
CA SER A 91 -2.68 16.37 -4.91
C SER A 91 -2.66 16.01 -3.42
N ALA A 92 -3.78 15.52 -2.87
CA ALA A 92 -3.83 15.04 -1.50
C ALA A 92 -2.91 13.82 -1.28
N LEU A 93 -2.91 12.86 -2.22
CA LEU A 93 -2.01 11.70 -2.17
C LEU A 93 -0.54 12.10 -2.32
N LEU A 94 -0.22 13.09 -3.18
CA LEU A 94 1.15 13.60 -3.32
C LEU A 94 1.66 14.29 -2.04
N GLN A 95 0.76 14.87 -1.25
CA GLN A 95 1.10 15.50 0.04
C GLN A 95 1.22 14.50 1.18
N ASP A 96 0.70 13.28 1.03
CA ASP A 96 0.73 12.27 2.08
C ASP A 96 2.16 11.71 2.26
N LYS A 97 2.72 11.91 3.45
CA LYS A 97 4.06 11.40 3.82
C LYS A 97 4.02 9.97 4.39
N GLY A 98 2.84 9.43 4.59
CA GLY A 98 2.64 8.12 5.21
C GLY A 98 2.67 6.95 4.23
N LEU A 99 2.54 7.19 2.93
CA LEU A 99 2.46 6.13 1.90
C LEU A 99 3.69 5.22 1.88
N SER A 100 4.88 5.76 2.13
CA SER A 100 6.12 4.98 2.21
C SER A 100 6.12 3.94 3.33
N ALA A 101 5.38 4.19 4.43
CA ALA A 101 5.20 3.23 5.51
C ALA A 101 4.36 2.00 5.09
N PHE A 102 3.68 2.11 3.96
CA PHE A 102 2.90 1.03 3.33
C PHE A 102 3.58 0.50 2.06
N GLY A 103 4.88 0.73 1.91
CA GLY A 103 5.66 0.23 0.77
C GLY A 103 5.40 0.95 -0.55
N LEU A 104 4.87 2.18 -0.54
CA LEU A 104 4.54 2.94 -1.73
C LEU A 104 5.25 4.29 -1.75
N GLN A 105 6.00 4.57 -2.83
CA GLN A 105 6.61 5.87 -3.07
C GLN A 105 6.18 6.42 -4.43
N ILE A 106 5.50 7.57 -4.44
CA ILE A 106 5.17 8.25 -5.69
C ILE A 106 6.43 8.98 -6.19
N GLU A 107 6.93 8.58 -7.36
CA GLU A 107 8.15 9.13 -7.95
C GLU A 107 7.89 10.27 -8.93
N ALA A 108 6.73 10.28 -9.57
CA ALA A 108 6.29 11.32 -10.49
C ALA A 108 4.77 11.35 -10.59
N ALA A 109 4.24 12.50 -10.91
CA ALA A 109 2.83 12.69 -11.23
C ALA A 109 2.66 13.19 -12.67
N PHE A 110 1.52 12.92 -13.28
CA PHE A 110 1.18 13.27 -14.66
C PHE A 110 -0.19 13.90 -14.73
N ASP A 111 -0.33 14.94 -15.54
CA ASP A 111 -1.59 15.61 -15.80
C ASP A 111 -1.60 16.14 -17.25
N THR A 112 -2.76 16.53 -17.73
CA THR A 112 -2.95 17.26 -18.99
C THR A 112 -3.09 18.78 -18.79
N ASP A 113 -3.34 19.20 -17.55
CA ASP A 113 -3.53 20.61 -17.20
C ASP A 113 -2.21 21.36 -17.22
N LYS A 114 -2.05 22.24 -18.21
CA LYS A 114 -0.84 23.06 -18.42
C LYS A 114 -0.49 23.95 -17.23
N THR A 115 -1.46 24.28 -16.37
CA THR A 115 -1.21 25.13 -15.19
C THR A 115 -0.49 24.37 -14.06
N LYS A 116 -0.58 23.04 -14.08
CA LYS A 116 0.07 22.16 -13.09
C LYS A 116 1.40 21.62 -13.56
N ILE A 117 1.58 21.44 -14.87
CA ILE A 117 2.80 20.87 -15.46
C ILE A 117 4.01 21.74 -15.10
N GLY A 118 5.09 21.07 -14.66
CA GLY A 118 6.31 21.72 -14.20
C GLY A 118 6.25 22.24 -12.76
N THR A 119 5.10 22.12 -12.08
CA THR A 119 5.00 22.41 -10.65
C THR A 119 5.37 21.18 -9.82
N LYS A 120 5.65 21.40 -8.52
CA LYS A 120 5.94 20.33 -7.57
C LYS A 120 4.95 20.34 -6.42
N VAL A 121 4.59 19.14 -5.99
CA VAL A 121 3.81 18.91 -4.76
C VAL A 121 4.64 17.98 -3.88
N ASN A 122 5.09 18.44 -2.70
CA ASN A 122 5.93 17.67 -1.79
C ASN A 122 7.17 17.05 -2.48
N ASP A 123 7.88 17.89 -3.25
CA ASP A 123 9.06 17.56 -4.08
C ASP A 123 8.80 16.62 -5.28
N ILE A 124 7.56 16.16 -5.48
CA ILE A 124 7.17 15.34 -6.63
C ILE A 124 6.75 16.27 -7.77
N GLU A 125 7.44 16.18 -8.90
CA GLU A 125 7.17 16.99 -10.08
C GLU A 125 5.99 16.44 -10.88
N ILE A 126 5.19 17.34 -11.45
CA ILE A 126 4.04 17.04 -12.31
C ILE A 126 4.47 17.22 -13.76
N PHE A 127 4.41 16.16 -14.54
CA PHE A 127 4.77 16.11 -15.96
C PHE A 127 3.53 16.06 -16.86
N HIS A 128 3.69 16.39 -18.14
CA HIS A 128 2.65 16.14 -19.12
C HIS A 128 2.47 14.64 -19.35
N ILE A 129 1.24 14.18 -19.53
CA ILE A 129 0.92 12.74 -19.70
C ILE A 129 1.67 12.09 -20.87
N ASP A 130 2.03 12.83 -21.92
CA ASP A 130 2.80 12.33 -23.05
C ASP A 130 4.20 11.83 -22.66
N GLN A 131 4.75 12.32 -21.54
CA GLN A 131 6.06 11.89 -21.03
C GLN A 131 5.98 10.57 -20.24
N PHE A 132 4.76 10.11 -19.90
CA PHE A 132 4.56 8.90 -19.10
C PHE A 132 5.32 7.70 -19.65
N ARG A 133 5.19 7.42 -20.95
CA ARG A 133 5.80 6.24 -21.58
C ARG A 133 7.34 6.26 -21.53
N ALA A 134 7.93 7.41 -21.81
CA ALA A 134 9.37 7.58 -21.78
C ALA A 134 9.93 7.40 -20.37
N MET A 135 9.30 8.07 -19.39
CA MET A 135 9.73 7.99 -17.99
C MET A 135 9.49 6.60 -17.38
N ALA A 136 8.40 5.93 -17.74
CA ALA A 136 8.12 4.58 -17.30
C ALA A 136 9.11 3.54 -17.86
N ALA A 137 9.67 3.78 -19.05
CA ALA A 137 10.71 2.93 -19.63
C ALA A 137 12.07 3.10 -18.93
N GLU A 138 12.36 4.29 -18.40
CA GLU A 138 13.62 4.60 -17.73
C GLU A 138 13.60 4.19 -16.25
N ARG A 139 12.45 4.28 -15.59
CA ARG A 139 12.29 4.02 -14.16
C ARG A 139 11.62 2.66 -13.93
N LYS A 140 12.10 1.93 -12.92
CA LYS A 140 11.50 0.63 -12.53
C LYS A 140 10.25 0.84 -11.68
N VAL A 141 9.25 1.48 -12.26
CA VAL A 141 7.95 1.68 -11.61
C VAL A 141 7.04 0.49 -11.88
N VAL A 142 6.40 -0.04 -10.86
CA VAL A 142 5.53 -1.23 -10.95
C VAL A 142 4.07 -0.92 -10.62
N ILE A 143 3.78 0.26 -10.07
CA ILE A 143 2.44 0.66 -9.62
C ILE A 143 2.00 1.92 -10.36
N GLY A 144 0.79 1.88 -10.91
CA GLY A 144 0.10 3.04 -11.45
C GLY A 144 -1.09 3.44 -10.58
N ILE A 145 -1.15 4.70 -10.19
CA ILE A 145 -2.25 5.27 -9.41
C ILE A 145 -3.06 6.18 -10.32
N ILE A 146 -4.37 5.90 -10.45
CA ILE A 146 -5.29 6.65 -11.32
C ILE A 146 -6.21 7.49 -10.45
N THR A 147 -6.10 8.81 -10.56
CA THR A 147 -6.89 9.80 -9.83
C THR A 147 -7.52 10.84 -10.77
N VAL A 148 -7.84 10.41 -12.00
CA VAL A 148 -8.57 11.22 -12.98
C VAL A 148 -10.08 11.04 -12.82
N PRO A 149 -10.92 11.94 -13.41
CA PRO A 149 -12.35 11.71 -13.51
C PRO A 149 -12.68 10.35 -14.15
N ALA A 150 -13.81 9.74 -13.73
CA ALA A 150 -14.16 8.37 -14.10
C ALA A 150 -14.22 8.14 -15.63
N GLU A 151 -14.66 9.15 -16.38
CA GLU A 151 -14.73 9.13 -17.84
C GLU A 151 -13.38 8.99 -18.55
N HIS A 152 -12.28 9.34 -17.86
CA HIS A 152 -10.91 9.24 -18.39
C HIS A 152 -10.13 8.04 -17.83
N ALA A 153 -10.65 7.39 -16.78
CA ALA A 153 -9.92 6.35 -16.06
C ALA A 153 -9.53 5.17 -16.93
N GLN A 154 -10.42 4.72 -17.83
CA GLN A 154 -10.14 3.58 -18.71
C GLN A 154 -9.00 3.89 -19.69
N ASN A 155 -9.00 5.08 -20.30
CA ASN A 155 -7.95 5.48 -21.23
C ASN A 155 -6.58 5.54 -20.55
N VAL A 156 -6.53 5.99 -19.30
CA VAL A 156 -5.30 6.01 -18.50
C VAL A 156 -4.87 4.59 -18.12
N ALA A 157 -5.80 3.73 -17.75
CA ALA A 157 -5.50 2.33 -17.47
C ALA A 157 -4.91 1.63 -18.71
N ASP A 158 -5.50 1.82 -19.86
CA ASP A 158 -5.01 1.25 -21.14
C ASP A 158 -3.60 1.76 -21.48
N LEU A 159 -3.32 3.03 -21.23
CA LEU A 159 -1.98 3.61 -21.36
C LEU A 159 -0.96 2.92 -20.46
N MET A 160 -1.33 2.65 -19.22
CA MET A 160 -0.47 1.99 -18.22
C MET A 160 -0.24 0.52 -18.56
N VAL A 161 -1.29 -0.22 -18.95
CA VAL A 161 -1.20 -1.65 -19.33
C VAL A 161 -0.34 -1.83 -20.58
N ALA A 162 -0.54 -1.01 -21.60
CA ALA A 162 0.25 -1.05 -22.83
C ALA A 162 1.76 -0.85 -22.61
N TRP A 163 2.15 -0.29 -21.46
CA TRP A 163 3.55 -0.22 -21.04
C TRP A 163 4.00 -1.51 -20.32
N GLY A 164 3.15 -2.10 -19.49
CA GLY A 164 3.44 -3.32 -18.71
C GLY A 164 3.70 -4.55 -19.57
N ASP A 165 3.01 -4.67 -20.70
CA ASP A 165 3.10 -5.82 -21.61
C ASP A 165 4.44 -5.91 -22.41
N ARG A 166 5.35 -4.96 -22.23
CA ARG A 166 6.64 -4.92 -22.95
C ARG A 166 7.86 -5.36 -22.13
N LYS A 167 7.63 -5.99 -20.97
CA LYS A 167 8.73 -6.51 -20.12
C LYS A 167 8.86 -8.01 -20.22
#